data_6a26143fd84759db634bd0873918b5a9
#
_entry.id   6a26143fd84759db634bd0873918b5a9
#
_cell.length_a   1.000
_cell.length_b   1.000
_cell.length_c   1.000
_cell.angle_alpha   90.00
_cell.angle_beta   90.00
_cell.angle_gamma   90.00
#
_symmetry.space_group_name_H-M   'P 1'
#
loop_
_entity.id
_entity.type
_entity.pdbx_description
1 polymer ?
#
loop_
_entity_poly.entity_id
_entity_poly.type
_entity_poly.pdbx_seq_one_letter_code
_entity_poly.pdbx_strand_id
1 'polypeptide(L)'
;WSGKYLDDFNDRETLDIQLNVFEKFEPVLPDAQKDSRFVLLGNIHPGLQAHVLDQLVAEDAFVAVDTIDLWITTAKPAFLELLKRVDFLVINDSESELLTGESNIIKAGAALRQLGPDKVVIKKGAHGAYFFYENGLFALPAYPVTELRDPTGAGDTFLGAVMGMLAALNKTDIDSIKQALFYGTAV
;
A
#
# COMPACT_ATOMS: atom_id res chain seq x y z
N TRP A 1 -12.19 -12.98 8.34
CA TRP A 1 -11.88 -11.82 9.18
C TRP A 1 -13.15 -11.23 9.78
N SER A 2 -13.13 -10.89 11.05
CA SER A 2 -14.13 -10.04 11.68
C SER A 2 -13.46 -8.91 12.45
N GLY A 3 -14.05 -7.73 12.40
CA GLY A 3 -13.53 -6.54 13.05
C GLY A 3 -14.63 -5.57 13.44
N LYS A 4 -14.27 -4.60 14.25
CA LYS A 4 -15.14 -3.52 14.68
C LYS A 4 -14.45 -2.18 14.36
N TYR A 5 -15.13 -1.30 13.65
CA TYR A 5 -14.70 0.09 13.50
C TYR A 5 -15.01 0.86 14.77
N LEU A 6 -14.12 1.76 15.15
CA LEU A 6 -14.34 2.71 16.23
C LEU A 6 -15.23 3.86 15.76
N ASP A 7 -15.66 4.73 16.69
CA ASP A 7 -16.71 5.73 16.44
C ASP A 7 -16.36 6.75 15.35
N ASP A 8 -15.07 6.94 15.05
CA ASP A 8 -14.57 7.85 14.01
C ASP A 8 -14.34 7.19 12.65
N PHE A 9 -14.55 5.87 12.53
CA PHE A 9 -14.28 5.05 11.35
C PHE A 9 -12.84 5.10 10.81
N ASN A 10 -11.91 5.75 11.49
CA ASN A 10 -10.50 5.77 11.10
C ASN A 10 -9.74 4.56 11.64
N ASP A 11 -10.10 4.14 12.84
CA ASP A 11 -9.48 3.01 13.52
C ASP A 11 -10.41 1.80 13.56
N ARG A 12 -9.80 0.61 13.55
CA ARG A 12 -10.51 -0.67 13.66
C ARG A 12 -9.83 -1.60 14.66
N GLU A 13 -10.61 -2.38 15.35
CA GLU A 13 -10.18 -3.51 16.17
C GLU A 13 -10.43 -4.81 15.42
N THR A 14 -9.40 -5.61 15.22
CA THR A 14 -9.55 -6.96 14.66
C THR A 14 -9.95 -7.93 15.76
N LEU A 15 -11.09 -8.57 15.60
CA LEU A 15 -11.66 -9.51 16.58
C LEU A 15 -11.28 -10.96 16.27
N ASP A 16 -11.23 -11.34 14.99
CA ASP A 16 -10.89 -12.70 14.56
C ASP A 16 -10.31 -12.72 13.15
N ILE A 17 -9.30 -13.56 12.94
CA ILE A 17 -8.68 -13.81 11.63
C ILE A 17 -8.55 -15.32 11.44
N GLN A 18 -9.16 -15.83 10.38
CA GLN A 18 -9.00 -17.21 9.91
C GLN A 18 -8.65 -17.19 8.43
N LEU A 19 -7.45 -17.64 8.08
CA LEU A 19 -6.99 -17.62 6.69
C LEU A 19 -7.69 -18.71 5.85
N ASN A 20 -8.16 -19.79 6.47
CA ASN A 20 -8.88 -20.87 5.80
C ASN A 20 -8.12 -21.43 4.58
N VAL A 21 -8.76 -21.49 3.42
CA VAL A 21 -8.12 -21.93 2.17
C VAL A 21 -6.98 -21.04 1.71
N PHE A 22 -6.97 -19.79 2.16
CA PHE A 22 -5.93 -18.80 1.83
C PHE A 22 -4.59 -19.12 2.50
N GLU A 23 -4.58 -19.87 3.60
CA GLU A 23 -3.37 -20.31 4.30
C GLU A 23 -2.45 -21.16 3.41
N LYS A 24 -3.05 -21.91 2.46
CA LYS A 24 -2.35 -22.80 1.53
C LYS A 24 -2.30 -22.26 0.11
N PHE A 25 -2.72 -21.02 -0.09
CA PHE A 25 -2.73 -20.40 -1.41
C PHE A 25 -1.30 -20.05 -1.83
N GLU A 26 -0.91 -20.52 -3.02
CA GLU A 26 0.34 -20.14 -3.67
C GLU A 26 0.01 -19.47 -5.01
N PRO A 27 0.26 -18.16 -5.16
CA PRO A 27 -0.04 -17.46 -6.40
C PRO A 27 0.88 -17.92 -7.53
N VAL A 28 0.29 -18.31 -8.66
CA VAL A 28 0.99 -18.64 -9.89
C VAL A 28 0.58 -17.65 -10.96
N LEU A 29 1.55 -16.90 -11.49
CA LEU A 29 1.28 -15.94 -12.56
C LEU A 29 1.14 -16.67 -13.90
N PRO A 30 0.05 -16.41 -14.65
CA PRO A 30 -0.02 -16.81 -16.06
C PRO A 30 1.13 -16.18 -16.86
N ASP A 31 1.65 -16.90 -17.85
CA ASP A 31 2.81 -16.43 -18.65
C ASP A 31 2.58 -15.04 -19.27
N ALA A 32 1.36 -14.76 -19.70
CA ALA A 32 0.98 -13.45 -20.26
C ALA A 32 1.07 -12.29 -19.25
N GLN A 33 1.18 -12.56 -17.94
CA GLN A 33 1.26 -11.54 -16.88
C GLN A 33 2.66 -11.41 -16.28
N LYS A 34 3.57 -12.32 -16.59
CA LYS A 34 4.94 -12.29 -16.05
C LYS A 34 5.74 -11.08 -16.53
N ASP A 35 5.40 -10.53 -17.70
CA ASP A 35 6.04 -9.33 -18.28
C ASP A 35 5.22 -8.05 -17.99
N SER A 36 4.55 -7.99 -16.84
CA SER A 36 3.75 -6.83 -16.45
C SER A 36 4.63 -5.69 -15.93
N ARG A 37 4.51 -4.51 -16.56
CA ARG A 37 5.23 -3.31 -16.13
C ARG A 37 4.70 -2.67 -14.85
N PHE A 38 3.41 -2.80 -14.56
CA PHE A 38 2.78 -2.27 -13.35
C PHE A 38 2.27 -3.43 -12.52
N VAL A 39 2.79 -3.56 -11.30
CA VAL A 39 2.46 -4.66 -10.40
C VAL A 39 1.95 -4.09 -9.08
N LEU A 40 0.77 -4.53 -8.66
CA LEU A 40 0.20 -4.20 -7.36
C LEU A 40 0.17 -5.47 -6.51
N LEU A 41 0.89 -5.44 -5.41
CA LEU A 41 0.89 -6.49 -4.40
C LEU A 41 -0.09 -6.08 -3.29
N GLY A 42 -1.32 -6.59 -3.38
CA GLY A 42 -2.35 -6.37 -2.38
C GLY A 42 -2.07 -7.13 -1.09
N ASN A 43 -2.96 -6.97 -0.12
CA ASN A 43 -2.81 -7.52 1.22
C ASN A 43 -2.84 -9.05 1.25
N ILE A 44 -1.67 -9.68 1.20
CA ILE A 44 -1.42 -11.10 1.49
C ILE A 44 -0.12 -11.24 2.28
N HIS A 45 0.18 -12.45 2.74
CA HIS A 45 1.43 -12.72 3.46
C HIS A 45 2.66 -12.27 2.64
N PRO A 46 3.63 -11.52 3.22
CA PRO A 46 4.77 -10.96 2.50
C PRO A 46 5.62 -11.98 1.74
N GLY A 47 5.70 -13.22 2.25
CA GLY A 47 6.35 -14.32 1.53
C GLY A 47 5.66 -14.68 0.20
N LEU A 48 4.32 -14.57 0.15
CA LEU A 48 3.56 -14.80 -1.10
C LEU A 48 3.70 -13.62 -2.06
N GLN A 49 3.75 -12.40 -1.54
CA GLN A 49 4.06 -11.20 -2.33
C GLN A 49 5.46 -11.31 -2.96
N ALA A 50 6.46 -11.75 -2.19
CA ALA A 50 7.80 -12.01 -2.70
C ALA A 50 7.81 -13.12 -3.76
N HIS A 51 7.04 -14.19 -3.55
CA HIS A 51 6.89 -15.27 -4.52
C HIS A 51 6.28 -14.80 -5.86
N VAL A 52 5.37 -13.84 -5.83
CA VAL A 52 4.87 -13.19 -7.06
C VAL A 52 6.00 -12.46 -7.78
N LEU A 53 6.83 -11.69 -7.06
CA LEU A 53 7.98 -10.99 -7.65
C LEU A 53 9.02 -11.94 -8.25
N ASP A 54 9.20 -13.12 -7.67
CA ASP A 54 10.14 -14.14 -8.20
C ASP A 54 9.70 -14.70 -9.56
N GLN A 55 8.42 -14.53 -9.94
CA GLN A 55 7.87 -15.01 -11.21
C GLN A 55 7.88 -13.95 -12.30
N LEU A 56 8.15 -12.68 -11.96
CA LEU A 56 8.21 -11.58 -12.94
C LEU A 56 9.48 -11.71 -13.79
N VAL A 57 9.34 -11.37 -15.07
CA VAL A 57 10.44 -11.30 -16.03
C VAL A 57 10.69 -9.86 -16.52
N ALA A 58 9.77 -8.94 -16.24
CA ALA A 58 9.91 -7.52 -16.57
C ALA A 58 11.01 -6.88 -15.71
N GLU A 59 12.09 -6.40 -16.33
CA GLU A 59 13.21 -5.75 -15.62
C GLU A 59 12.88 -4.35 -15.13
N ASP A 60 11.89 -3.67 -15.75
CA ASP A 60 11.45 -2.31 -15.45
C ASP A 60 10.07 -2.25 -14.79
N ALA A 61 9.66 -3.34 -14.14
CA ALA A 61 8.39 -3.38 -13.42
C ALA A 61 8.35 -2.33 -12.30
N PHE A 62 7.30 -1.51 -12.29
CA PHE A 62 6.98 -0.61 -11.17
C PHE A 62 6.09 -1.34 -10.19
N VAL A 63 6.62 -1.65 -9.04
CA VAL A 63 5.98 -2.48 -8.02
C VAL A 63 5.45 -1.63 -6.88
N ALA A 64 4.14 -1.66 -6.68
CA ALA A 64 3.47 -1.11 -5.50
C ALA A 64 3.08 -2.20 -4.52
N VAL A 65 3.16 -1.90 -3.23
CA VAL A 65 2.77 -2.82 -2.15
C VAL A 65 1.86 -2.12 -1.14
N ASP A 66 0.86 -2.84 -0.68
CA ASP A 66 0.06 -2.55 0.52
C ASP A 66 0.28 -3.65 1.57
N THR A 67 -0.03 -3.33 2.83
CA THR A 67 0.10 -4.26 3.96
C THR A 67 -0.99 -3.98 4.99
N ILE A 68 -1.03 -4.79 6.04
CA ILE A 68 -1.84 -4.53 7.24
C ILE A 68 -1.03 -4.81 8.51
N ASP A 69 -1.53 -4.34 9.63
CA ASP A 69 -1.01 -4.54 10.98
C ASP A 69 -0.64 -6.00 11.30
N LEU A 70 -1.45 -6.95 10.82
CA LEU A 70 -1.19 -8.38 10.99
C LEU A 70 0.21 -8.78 10.48
N TRP A 71 0.56 -8.37 9.25
CA TRP A 71 1.85 -8.76 8.67
C TRP A 71 3.01 -7.98 9.25
N ILE A 72 2.78 -6.73 9.67
CA ILE A 72 3.78 -5.94 10.38
C ILE A 72 4.12 -6.57 11.73
N THR A 73 3.16 -7.20 12.41
CA THR A 73 3.36 -7.83 13.72
C THR A 73 3.85 -9.26 13.63
N THR A 74 3.30 -10.06 12.69
CA THR A 74 3.55 -11.52 12.64
C THR A 74 4.63 -11.93 11.64
N ALA A 75 4.88 -11.11 10.61
CA ALA A 75 5.80 -11.42 9.51
C ALA A 75 6.76 -10.25 9.19
N LYS A 76 7.06 -9.39 10.17
CA LYS A 76 7.92 -8.20 9.99
C LYS A 76 9.23 -8.47 9.25
N PRO A 77 10.02 -9.51 9.58
CA PRO A 77 11.26 -9.78 8.84
C PRO A 77 11.04 -10.02 7.34
N ALA A 78 10.03 -10.80 6.98
CA ALA A 78 9.69 -11.07 5.59
C ALA A 78 9.20 -9.80 4.86
N PHE A 79 8.43 -8.96 5.55
CA PHE A 79 7.96 -7.68 5.01
C PHE A 79 9.12 -6.70 4.77
N LEU A 80 10.09 -6.61 5.67
CA LEU A 80 11.28 -5.77 5.49
C LEU A 80 12.15 -6.22 4.31
N GLU A 81 12.27 -7.53 4.07
CA GLU A 81 12.97 -8.03 2.87
C GLU A 81 12.19 -7.73 1.59
N LEU A 82 10.86 -7.83 1.62
CA LEU A 82 10.01 -7.45 0.49
C LEU A 82 10.15 -5.96 0.14
N LEU A 83 10.20 -5.06 1.15
CA LEU A 83 10.32 -3.62 0.92
C LEU A 83 11.56 -3.23 0.13
N LYS A 84 12.63 -4.01 0.17
CA LYS A 84 13.85 -3.78 -0.63
C LYS A 84 13.66 -4.07 -2.13
N ARG A 85 12.53 -4.66 -2.50
CA ARG A 85 12.22 -5.13 -3.86
C ARG A 85 11.05 -4.38 -4.50
N VAL A 86 10.53 -3.34 -3.83
CA VAL A 86 9.38 -2.58 -4.31
C VAL A 86 9.72 -1.09 -4.45
N ASP A 87 9.04 -0.40 -5.36
CA ASP A 87 9.27 1.01 -5.66
C ASP A 87 8.35 1.93 -4.86
N PHE A 88 7.16 1.43 -4.53
CA PHE A 88 6.07 2.24 -4.01
C PHE A 88 5.35 1.53 -2.86
N LEU A 89 5.44 2.10 -1.66
CA LEU A 89 4.71 1.64 -0.48
C LEU A 89 3.52 2.55 -0.22
N VAL A 90 2.35 1.96 -0.04
CA VAL A 90 1.15 2.66 0.44
C VAL A 90 0.72 2.04 1.76
N ILE A 91 0.67 2.83 2.83
CA ILE A 91 0.46 2.39 4.21
C ILE A 91 -0.41 3.42 4.93
N ASN A 92 -1.13 3.05 5.97
CA ASN A 92 -1.83 4.04 6.82
C ASN A 92 -0.91 4.56 7.94
N ASP A 93 -1.35 5.57 8.68
CA ASP A 93 -0.58 6.21 9.74
C ASP A 93 -0.33 5.28 10.93
N SER A 94 -1.33 4.51 11.38
CA SER A 94 -1.16 3.54 12.48
C SER A 94 -0.17 2.43 12.10
N GLU A 95 -0.26 1.89 10.90
CA GLU A 95 0.68 0.90 10.37
C GLU A 95 2.08 1.48 10.22
N SER A 96 2.19 2.76 9.79
CA SER A 96 3.47 3.45 9.66
C SER A 96 4.17 3.61 11.02
N GLU A 97 3.42 3.99 12.05
CA GLU A 97 3.91 4.06 13.44
C GLU A 97 4.31 2.68 13.96
N LEU A 98 3.48 1.65 13.73
CA LEU A 98 3.76 0.27 14.13
C LEU A 98 5.04 -0.28 13.49
N LEU A 99 5.30 0.07 12.22
CA LEU A 99 6.48 -0.40 11.50
C LEU A 99 7.75 0.32 11.90
N THR A 100 7.69 1.65 12.08
CA THR A 100 8.85 2.53 12.31
C THR A 100 9.09 2.90 13.76
N GLY A 101 8.06 2.87 14.61
CA GLY A 101 8.07 3.42 15.98
C GLY A 101 7.95 4.96 16.02
N GLU A 102 7.71 5.61 14.89
CA GLU A 102 7.63 7.07 14.78
C GLU A 102 6.17 7.54 14.66
N SER A 103 5.67 8.26 15.68
CA SER A 103 4.32 8.87 15.65
C SER A 103 4.26 10.16 14.81
N ASN A 104 5.41 10.81 14.58
CA ASN A 104 5.48 11.95 13.69
C ASN A 104 5.52 11.48 12.23
N ILE A 105 4.49 11.82 11.46
CA ILE A 105 4.31 11.34 10.07
C ILE A 105 5.46 11.73 9.14
N ILE A 106 6.12 12.88 9.37
CA ILE A 106 7.26 13.32 8.55
C ILE A 106 8.48 12.44 8.82
N LYS A 107 8.72 12.11 10.09
CA LYS A 107 9.81 11.19 10.48
C LYS A 107 9.51 9.76 10.03
N ALA A 108 8.26 9.31 10.20
CA ALA A 108 7.81 8.00 9.74
C ALA A 108 8.01 7.84 8.22
N GLY A 109 7.60 8.81 7.41
CA GLY A 109 7.79 8.78 5.96
C GLY A 109 9.26 8.72 5.55
N ALA A 110 10.13 9.47 6.24
CA ALA A 110 11.57 9.41 6.01
C ALA A 110 12.17 8.05 6.40
N ALA A 111 11.73 7.48 7.55
CA ALA A 111 12.17 6.17 8.00
C ALA A 111 11.70 5.04 7.07
N LEU A 112 10.45 5.08 6.60
CA LEU A 112 9.90 4.09 5.67
C LEU A 112 10.68 4.04 4.35
N ARG A 113 11.08 5.20 3.80
CA ARG A 113 11.91 5.26 2.58
C ARG A 113 13.27 4.60 2.77
N GLN A 114 13.83 4.62 3.97
CA GLN A 114 15.10 3.94 4.26
C GLN A 114 14.97 2.41 4.35
N LEU A 115 13.75 1.89 4.41
CA LEU A 115 13.50 0.45 4.41
C LEU A 115 13.56 -0.18 3.01
N GLY A 116 13.56 0.63 1.94
CA GLY A 116 13.70 0.16 0.56
C GLY A 116 12.96 1.00 -0.47
N PRO A 117 11.66 1.26 -0.34
CA PRO A 117 10.89 1.93 -1.39
C PRO A 117 11.28 3.41 -1.52
N ASP A 118 11.54 3.85 -2.76
CA ASP A 118 11.86 5.26 -3.05
C ASP A 118 10.66 6.19 -2.83
N LYS A 119 9.47 5.65 -2.93
CA LYS A 119 8.20 6.36 -2.91
C LYS A 119 7.29 5.77 -1.85
N VAL A 120 6.79 6.61 -0.94
CA VAL A 120 5.94 6.18 0.17
C VAL A 120 4.72 7.09 0.27
N VAL A 121 3.54 6.51 0.36
CA VAL A 121 2.30 7.23 0.72
C VAL A 121 1.85 6.77 2.09
N ILE A 122 1.63 7.73 2.99
CA ILE A 122 0.98 7.49 4.28
C ILE A 122 -0.43 8.06 4.22
N LYS A 123 -1.42 7.18 4.25
CA LYS A 123 -2.86 7.50 4.27
C LYS A 123 -3.28 7.94 5.67
N LYS A 124 -4.15 8.94 5.78
CA LYS A 124 -4.69 9.45 7.05
C LYS A 124 -6.22 9.50 7.06
N GLY A 125 -6.87 8.54 6.45
CA GLY A 125 -8.33 8.47 6.37
C GLY A 125 -8.94 9.79 5.87
N ALA A 126 -9.88 10.36 6.63
CA ALA A 126 -10.56 11.62 6.30
C ALA A 126 -9.61 12.84 6.20
N HIS A 127 -8.37 12.73 6.67
CA HIS A 127 -7.38 13.81 6.62
C HIS A 127 -6.47 13.75 5.38
N GLY A 128 -6.74 12.86 4.43
CA GLY A 128 -6.00 12.75 3.18
C GLY A 128 -4.75 11.89 3.26
N ALA A 129 -3.69 12.25 2.56
CA ALA A 129 -2.48 11.47 2.50
C ALA A 129 -1.24 12.35 2.32
N TYR A 130 -0.08 11.76 2.66
CA TYR A 130 1.24 12.35 2.46
C TYR A 130 2.07 11.45 1.56
N PHE A 131 2.58 12.00 0.46
CA PHE A 131 3.46 11.31 -0.47
C PHE A 131 4.90 11.79 -0.28
N PHE A 132 5.78 10.88 0.11
CA PHE A 132 7.21 11.10 0.31
C PHE A 132 8.00 10.54 -0.87
N TYR A 133 8.96 11.32 -1.38
CA TYR A 133 9.87 10.97 -2.47
C TYR A 133 11.23 11.62 -2.25
N GLU A 134 12.24 11.33 -3.10
CA GLU A 134 13.63 11.67 -2.86
C GLU A 134 13.86 13.13 -2.43
N ASN A 135 13.25 14.08 -3.13
CA ASN A 135 13.52 15.50 -2.93
C ASN A 135 12.29 16.27 -2.42
N GLY A 136 11.31 15.58 -1.81
CA GLY A 136 10.14 16.30 -1.37
C GLY A 136 9.05 15.51 -0.67
N LEU A 137 8.06 16.30 -0.31
CA LEU A 137 6.81 15.86 0.29
C LEU A 137 5.66 16.54 -0.46
N PHE A 138 4.64 15.76 -0.78
CA PHE A 138 3.39 16.25 -1.32
C PHE A 138 2.24 15.83 -0.41
N ALA A 139 1.46 16.79 0.06
CA ALA A 139 0.26 16.54 0.87
C ALA A 139 -0.99 16.75 0.02
N LEU A 140 -1.94 15.83 0.12
CA LEU A 140 -3.21 15.94 -0.57
C LEU A 140 -4.36 15.71 0.41
N PRO A 141 -5.47 16.49 0.29
CA PRO A 141 -6.65 16.28 1.11
C PRO A 141 -7.40 15.02 0.66
N ALA A 142 -8.20 14.45 1.56
CA ALA A 142 -9.22 13.50 1.15
C ALA A 142 -10.28 14.19 0.31
N TYR A 143 -10.93 13.46 -0.59
CA TYR A 143 -12.11 13.96 -1.28
C TYR A 143 -13.24 14.17 -0.25
N PRO A 144 -13.89 15.34 -0.23
CA PRO A 144 -14.92 15.63 0.78
C PRO A 144 -16.17 14.78 0.53
N VAL A 145 -16.54 13.98 1.53
CA VAL A 145 -17.78 13.21 1.54
C VAL A 145 -18.70 13.72 2.66
N THR A 146 -20.00 13.75 2.42
CA THR A 146 -20.98 14.19 3.41
C THR A 146 -21.48 13.06 4.29
N GLU A 147 -21.35 11.82 3.85
CA GLU A 147 -21.82 10.64 4.56
C GLU A 147 -20.85 9.49 4.33
N LEU A 148 -20.25 8.96 5.39
CA LEU A 148 -19.45 7.75 5.36
C LEU A 148 -20.33 6.59 5.82
N ARG A 149 -20.43 5.55 4.96
CA ARG A 149 -21.24 4.35 5.25
C ARG A 149 -20.40 3.16 5.67
N ASP A 150 -19.38 2.85 4.87
CA ASP A 150 -18.48 1.74 5.12
C ASP A 150 -17.09 2.06 4.53
N PRO A 151 -16.03 2.21 5.35
CA PRO A 151 -14.67 2.48 4.88
C PRO A 151 -13.92 1.23 4.42
N THR A 152 -14.54 0.03 4.51
CA THR A 152 -13.87 -1.23 4.13
C THR A 152 -13.49 -1.21 2.66
N GLY A 153 -12.22 -1.48 2.37
CA GLY A 153 -11.69 -1.49 1.01
C GLY A 153 -11.35 -0.11 0.43
N ALA A 154 -11.56 0.99 1.19
CA ALA A 154 -11.17 2.33 0.70
C ALA A 154 -9.67 2.40 0.38
N GLY A 155 -8.81 1.79 1.19
CA GLY A 155 -7.36 1.70 0.94
C GLY A 155 -7.03 0.93 -0.33
N ASP A 156 -7.68 -0.22 -0.54
CA ASP A 156 -7.51 -1.07 -1.72
C ASP A 156 -7.99 -0.33 -2.99
N THR A 157 -9.15 0.34 -2.90
CA THR A 157 -9.71 1.14 -3.99
C THR A 157 -8.78 2.30 -4.35
N PHE A 158 -8.29 3.04 -3.34
CA PHE A 158 -7.33 4.12 -3.53
C PHE A 158 -6.08 3.63 -4.28
N LEU A 159 -5.42 2.58 -3.79
CA LEU A 159 -4.21 2.05 -4.40
C LEU A 159 -4.47 1.46 -5.78
N GLY A 160 -5.59 0.75 -5.96
CA GLY A 160 -6.01 0.23 -7.25
C GLY A 160 -6.23 1.32 -8.29
N ALA A 161 -6.88 2.43 -7.91
CA ALA A 161 -7.09 3.59 -8.77
C ALA A 161 -5.78 4.31 -9.12
N VAL A 162 -4.87 4.48 -8.14
CA VAL A 162 -3.54 5.05 -8.36
C VAL A 162 -2.76 4.22 -9.37
N MET A 163 -2.65 2.92 -9.16
CA MET A 163 -1.91 2.02 -10.06
C MET A 163 -2.57 1.91 -11.44
N GLY A 164 -3.90 1.86 -11.50
CA GLY A 164 -4.66 1.88 -12.76
C GLY A 164 -4.41 3.14 -13.57
N MET A 165 -4.38 4.31 -12.91
CA MET A 165 -4.06 5.59 -13.57
C MET A 165 -2.61 5.62 -14.07
N LEU A 166 -1.64 5.17 -13.29
CA LEU A 166 -0.23 5.09 -13.70
C LEU A 166 -0.06 4.16 -14.90
N ALA A 167 -0.73 3.01 -14.89
CA ALA A 167 -0.72 2.07 -16.00
C ALA A 167 -1.34 2.68 -17.28
N ALA A 168 -2.45 3.41 -17.15
CA ALA A 168 -3.09 4.09 -18.27
C ALA A 168 -2.21 5.22 -18.86
N LEU A 169 -1.48 5.96 -18.00
CA LEU A 169 -0.51 6.97 -18.42
C LEU A 169 0.78 6.35 -18.95
N ASN A 170 1.06 5.12 -18.59
CA ASN A 170 2.34 4.43 -18.81
C ASN A 170 3.55 5.22 -18.27
N LYS A 171 3.42 5.82 -17.08
CA LYS A 171 4.40 6.71 -16.45
C LYS A 171 4.52 6.45 -14.96
N THR A 172 5.73 6.68 -14.42
CA THR A 172 6.06 6.52 -12.99
C THR A 172 6.84 7.72 -12.42
N ASP A 173 6.90 8.83 -13.15
CA ASP A 173 7.51 10.07 -12.66
C ASP A 173 6.65 10.71 -11.55
N ILE A 174 7.29 11.59 -10.77
CA ILE A 174 6.67 12.20 -9.58
C ILE A 174 5.37 12.95 -9.90
N ASP A 175 5.31 13.66 -11.01
CA ASP A 175 4.12 14.44 -11.37
C ASP A 175 2.97 13.55 -11.82
N SER A 176 3.26 12.46 -12.54
CA SER A 176 2.29 11.43 -12.88
C SER A 176 1.76 10.72 -11.63
N ILE A 177 2.62 10.44 -10.64
CA ILE A 177 2.19 9.87 -9.36
C ILE A 177 1.30 10.86 -8.59
N LYS A 178 1.64 12.13 -8.48
CA LYS A 178 0.79 13.15 -7.86
C LYS A 178 -0.60 13.22 -8.52
N GLN A 179 -0.64 13.18 -9.85
CA GLN A 179 -1.90 13.14 -10.59
C GLN A 179 -2.71 11.88 -10.28
N ALA A 180 -2.06 10.72 -10.25
CA ALA A 180 -2.70 9.45 -9.91
C ALA A 180 -3.23 9.44 -8.46
N LEU A 181 -2.50 10.03 -7.51
CA LEU A 181 -2.94 10.17 -6.12
C LEU A 181 -4.21 11.03 -6.02
N PHE A 182 -4.29 12.15 -6.73
CA PHE A 182 -5.52 12.94 -6.79
C PHE A 182 -6.69 12.14 -7.35
N TYR A 183 -6.47 11.39 -8.42
CA TYR A 183 -7.49 10.52 -8.98
C TYR A 183 -7.94 9.46 -7.96
N GLY A 184 -6.97 8.85 -7.25
CA GLY A 184 -7.25 7.84 -6.22
C GLY A 184 -8.09 8.36 -5.05
N THR A 185 -8.01 9.66 -4.70
CA THR A 185 -8.85 10.22 -3.63
C THR A 185 -10.31 10.40 -4.06
N ALA A 186 -10.61 10.42 -5.34
CA ALA A 186 -11.95 10.70 -5.88
C ALA A 186 -12.74 9.42 -6.25
N VAL A 187 -12.11 8.24 -6.11
CA VAL A 187 -12.68 6.93 -6.43
C VAL A 187 -13.03 6.18 -5.16
#